data_7d1ea28ef2697ca1ba92c09f4cb40c99
#
_entry.id   7d1ea28ef2697ca1ba92c09f4cb40c99
#
_cell.length_a   1.000
_cell.length_b   1.000
_cell.length_c   1.000
_cell.angle_alpha   90.00
_cell.angle_beta   90.00
_cell.angle_gamma   90.00
#
_symmetry.space_group_name_H-M   'P 1'
#
loop_
_entity.id
_entity.type
_entity.pdbx_description
1 polymer ?
#
loop_
_entity_poly.entity_id
_entity_poly.type
_entity_poly.pdbx_seq_one_letter_code
_entity_poly.pdbx_strand_id
1 'polypeptide(L)'
;MARWAVLLRGINVGGKNRLPMADLREMCETLWPQSAPRTLIASGNVVLTAKGTAAGLATQLGETVAASFGLKVAVLFVAETSFRATVAGCPFVHEAEGKGVHGFFCFTPPTIVAEKRDQWMIAGEGLVQDGLVVWLHTPQGISKSKLADNLGHVIGHVPTTARNLNTLRKLVEMLDV
;
A
#
# COMPACT_ATOMS: atom_id res chain seq x y z
N MET A 1 18.18 14.10 2.69
CA MET A 1 16.79 13.64 2.92
C MET A 1 16.42 12.70 1.79
N ALA A 2 15.69 11.63 2.08
CA ALA A 2 15.18 10.70 1.07
C ALA A 2 13.69 10.96 0.84
N ARG A 3 13.20 10.70 -0.39
CA ARG A 3 11.76 10.71 -0.71
C ARG A 3 11.16 9.35 -0.44
N TRP A 4 9.94 9.36 0.04
CA TRP A 4 9.22 8.18 0.48
C TRP A 4 7.79 8.16 -0.07
N ALA A 5 7.35 6.98 -0.50
CA ALA A 5 5.94 6.64 -0.60
C ALA A 5 5.52 5.98 0.72
N VAL A 6 4.47 6.49 1.34
CA VAL A 6 3.97 6.03 2.65
C VAL A 6 2.57 5.49 2.47
N LEU A 7 2.36 4.26 2.91
CA LEU A 7 1.08 3.56 2.79
C LEU A 7 0.58 3.19 4.20
N LEU A 8 -0.57 3.72 4.59
CA LEU A 8 -1.23 3.37 5.85
C LEU A 8 -2.21 2.22 5.60
N ARG A 9 -2.35 1.34 6.58
CA ARG A 9 -3.27 0.20 6.51
C ARG A 9 -4.55 0.46 7.31
N GLY A 10 -5.70 0.24 6.66
CA GLY A 10 -7.00 0.12 7.34
C GLY A 10 -7.55 1.42 7.93
N ILE A 11 -7.18 2.59 7.41
CA ILE A 11 -7.80 3.86 7.79
C ILE A 11 -8.95 4.21 6.84
N ASN A 12 -9.94 4.95 7.35
CA ASN A 12 -11.09 5.48 6.61
C ASN A 12 -11.89 4.42 5.83
N VAL A 13 -11.92 3.18 6.30
CA VAL A 13 -12.64 2.06 5.66
C VAL A 13 -13.93 1.79 6.39
N GLY A 14 -15.07 1.80 5.66
CA GLY A 14 -16.38 1.48 6.22
C GLY A 14 -16.79 2.36 7.41
N GLY A 15 -16.35 3.62 7.44
CA GLY A 15 -16.62 4.56 8.53
C GLY A 15 -15.79 4.32 9.80
N LYS A 16 -14.88 3.36 9.80
CA LYS A 16 -13.97 3.05 10.92
C LYS A 16 -12.59 3.67 10.72
N ASN A 17 -11.84 3.81 11.82
CA ASN A 17 -10.47 4.31 11.84
C ASN A 17 -10.33 5.65 11.09
N ARG A 18 -11.20 6.60 11.45
CA ARG A 18 -11.24 7.91 10.78
C ARG A 18 -9.98 8.71 11.07
N LEU A 19 -9.23 9.03 10.02
CA LEU A 19 -8.04 9.87 10.05
C LEU A 19 -8.13 10.88 8.90
N PRO A 20 -8.44 12.16 9.18
CA PRO A 20 -8.48 13.19 8.15
C PRO A 20 -7.11 13.38 7.48
N MET A 21 -7.09 13.57 6.17
CA MET A 21 -5.83 13.72 5.43
C MET A 21 -5.12 15.04 5.75
N ALA A 22 -5.85 16.07 6.17
CA ALA A 22 -5.27 17.32 6.65
C ALA A 22 -4.44 17.08 7.92
N ASP A 23 -5.02 16.37 8.89
CA ASP A 23 -4.36 16.06 10.16
C ASP A 23 -3.15 15.15 9.95
N LEU A 24 -3.26 14.19 9.02
CA LEU A 24 -2.12 13.33 8.65
C LEU A 24 -0.96 14.14 8.05
N ARG A 25 -1.24 15.15 7.22
CA ARG A 25 -0.19 16.04 6.70
C ARG A 25 0.45 16.87 7.80
N GLU A 26 -0.36 17.47 8.67
CA GLU A 26 0.12 18.27 9.81
C GLU A 26 1.01 17.44 10.75
N MET A 27 0.64 16.19 11.04
CA MET A 27 1.48 15.28 11.81
C MET A 27 2.83 15.04 11.13
N CYS A 28 2.83 14.79 9.81
CA CYS A 28 4.06 14.58 9.07
C CYS A 28 4.95 15.83 9.09
N GLU A 29 4.38 17.03 8.94
CA GLU A 29 5.11 18.30 9.00
C GLU A 29 5.69 18.55 10.40
N THR A 30 4.95 18.20 11.44
CA THR A 30 5.40 18.33 12.84
C THR A 30 6.53 17.36 13.15
N LEU A 31 6.41 16.09 12.72
CA LEU A 31 7.44 15.07 12.93
C LEU A 31 8.71 15.36 12.14
N TRP A 32 8.55 15.83 10.91
CA TRP A 32 9.66 16.08 10.00
C TRP A 32 9.49 17.43 9.33
N PRO A 33 9.96 18.52 9.95
CA PRO A 33 9.95 19.84 9.34
C PRO A 33 10.59 19.79 7.95
N GLN A 34 9.98 20.47 6.97
CA GLN A 34 10.35 20.47 5.55
C GLN A 34 10.07 19.14 4.80
N SER A 35 9.27 18.25 5.37
CA SER A 35 8.89 16.99 4.71
C SER A 35 7.98 17.19 3.48
N ALA A 36 7.31 18.34 3.36
CA ALA A 36 6.39 18.68 2.29
C ALA A 36 5.41 17.53 1.96
N PRO A 37 4.60 17.05 2.93
CA PRO A 37 3.76 15.89 2.74
C PRO A 37 2.59 16.20 1.81
N ARG A 38 2.37 15.32 0.86
CA ARG A 38 1.20 15.36 -0.04
C ARG A 38 0.44 14.06 0.04
N THR A 39 -0.87 14.15 0.17
CA THR A 39 -1.75 12.98 0.30
C THR A 39 -2.54 12.73 -0.99
N LEU A 40 -2.80 11.46 -1.27
CA LEU A 40 -3.64 11.02 -2.40
C LEU A 40 -4.78 10.17 -1.86
N ILE A 41 -6.01 10.60 -2.09
CA ILE A 41 -7.25 9.97 -1.60
C ILE A 41 -7.26 9.65 -0.10
N ALA A 42 -8.42 9.24 0.44
CA ALA A 42 -8.58 9.06 1.89
C ALA A 42 -8.00 7.73 2.43
N SER A 43 -7.48 6.85 1.58
CA SER A 43 -6.99 5.52 1.99
C SER A 43 -5.59 5.51 2.62
N GLY A 44 -5.02 6.70 2.91
CA GLY A 44 -3.74 6.81 3.60
C GLY A 44 -2.53 6.61 2.70
N ASN A 45 -2.47 7.39 1.63
CA ASN A 45 -1.31 7.47 0.76
C ASN A 45 -0.65 8.83 0.95
N VAL A 46 0.64 8.82 1.24
CA VAL A 46 1.43 10.06 1.40
C VAL A 46 2.72 9.95 0.61
N VAL A 47 3.15 11.03 0.00
CA VAL A 47 4.53 11.21 -0.45
C VAL A 47 5.16 12.31 0.35
N LEU A 48 6.37 12.11 0.82
CA LEU A 48 7.10 13.08 1.66
C LEU A 48 8.61 12.89 1.58
N THR A 49 9.34 13.85 2.14
CA THR A 49 10.79 13.78 2.31
C THR A 49 11.14 13.69 3.80
N ALA A 50 11.95 12.71 4.19
CA ALA A 50 12.41 12.58 5.58
C ALA A 50 13.80 11.95 5.67
N LYS A 51 14.46 12.15 6.82
CA LYS A 51 15.70 11.45 7.19
C LYS A 51 15.38 10.33 8.17
N GLY A 52 15.85 9.13 7.91
CA GLY A 52 15.68 8.00 8.81
C GLY A 52 15.61 6.68 8.05
N THR A 53 15.41 5.60 8.77
CA THR A 53 15.13 4.27 8.21
C THR A 53 13.62 4.11 8.02
N ALA A 54 13.21 3.30 7.05
CA ALA A 54 11.79 3.01 6.81
C ALA A 54 11.07 2.56 8.10
N ALA A 55 11.67 1.66 8.87
CA ALA A 55 11.12 1.15 10.12
C ALA A 55 10.99 2.26 11.19
N GLY A 56 12.03 3.08 11.37
CA GLY A 56 12.01 4.18 12.36
C GLY A 56 10.96 5.23 12.04
N LEU A 57 10.84 5.63 10.76
CA LEU A 57 9.83 6.60 10.31
C LEU A 57 8.41 6.02 10.46
N ALA A 58 8.22 4.75 10.13
CA ALA A 58 6.94 4.06 10.30
C ALA A 58 6.50 3.99 11.77
N THR A 59 7.44 3.69 12.67
CA THR A 59 7.17 3.68 14.13
C THR A 59 6.76 5.06 14.61
N GLN A 60 7.53 6.11 14.29
CA GLN A 60 7.22 7.48 14.70
C GLN A 60 5.83 7.93 14.26
N LEU A 61 5.48 7.71 12.98
CA LEU A 61 4.15 8.09 12.47
C LEU A 61 3.05 7.25 13.13
N GLY A 62 3.24 5.95 13.27
CA GLY A 62 2.27 5.05 13.90
C GLY A 62 1.98 5.42 15.36
N GLU A 63 3.02 5.75 16.14
CA GLU A 63 2.89 6.21 17.53
C GLU A 63 2.19 7.57 17.62
N THR A 64 2.49 8.49 16.73
CA THR A 64 1.83 9.80 16.67
C THR A 64 0.34 9.66 16.33
N VAL A 65 0.00 8.82 15.37
CA VAL A 65 -1.41 8.52 15.04
C VAL A 65 -2.12 7.87 16.23
N ALA A 66 -1.46 6.95 16.92
CA ALA A 66 -2.03 6.30 18.11
C ALA A 66 -2.26 7.31 19.26
N ALA A 67 -1.31 8.20 19.50
CA ALA A 67 -1.42 9.22 20.54
C ALA A 67 -2.51 10.25 20.24
N SER A 68 -2.66 10.68 18.97
CA SER A 68 -3.59 11.74 18.59
C SER A 68 -5.02 11.26 18.33
N PHE A 69 -5.17 10.04 17.81
CA PHE A 69 -6.46 9.48 17.36
C PHE A 69 -6.86 8.18 18.06
N GLY A 70 -6.01 7.61 18.92
CA GLY A 70 -6.26 6.30 19.53
C GLY A 70 -6.27 5.14 18.54
N LEU A 71 -5.71 5.32 17.33
CA LEU A 71 -5.74 4.36 16.25
C LEU A 71 -4.41 3.59 16.15
N LYS A 72 -4.46 2.27 16.26
CA LYS A 72 -3.30 1.41 15.92
C LYS A 72 -3.28 1.18 14.41
N VAL A 73 -2.47 1.96 13.71
CA VAL A 73 -2.33 1.92 12.26
C VAL A 73 -0.95 1.38 11.89
N ALA A 74 -0.92 0.32 11.10
CA ALA A 74 0.33 -0.13 10.50
C ALA A 74 0.70 0.81 9.34
N VAL A 75 1.95 1.23 9.32
CA VAL A 75 2.48 2.19 8.34
C VAL A 75 3.66 1.57 7.61
N LEU A 76 3.68 1.70 6.30
CA LEU A 76 4.77 1.25 5.45
C LEU A 76 5.42 2.45 4.78
N PHE A 77 6.73 2.61 4.97
CA PHE A 77 7.57 3.55 4.23
C PHE A 77 8.34 2.80 3.17
N VAL A 78 8.18 3.19 1.91
CA VAL A 78 8.91 2.63 0.78
C VAL A 78 9.75 3.74 0.15
N ALA A 79 11.06 3.52 0.05
CA ALA A 79 11.95 4.50 -0.58
C ALA A 79 11.56 4.72 -2.05
N GLU A 80 11.69 5.95 -2.53
CA GLU A 80 11.29 6.35 -3.89
C GLU A 80 11.82 5.40 -4.96
N THR A 81 13.11 5.09 -4.94
CA THR A 81 13.73 4.19 -5.94
C THR A 81 13.11 2.81 -5.95
N SER A 82 12.89 2.23 -4.75
CA SER A 82 12.26 0.92 -4.60
C SER A 82 10.79 0.97 -5.02
N PHE A 83 10.06 2.02 -4.65
CA PHE A 83 8.66 2.17 -5.01
C PHE A 83 8.46 2.27 -6.52
N ARG A 84 9.29 3.09 -7.20
CA ARG A 84 9.28 3.22 -8.67
C ARG A 84 9.60 1.89 -9.35
N ALA A 85 10.65 1.20 -8.89
CA ALA A 85 11.02 -0.11 -9.44
C ALA A 85 9.89 -1.13 -9.27
N THR A 86 9.25 -1.17 -8.09
CA THR A 86 8.11 -2.06 -7.82
C THR A 86 6.93 -1.78 -8.76
N VAL A 87 6.56 -0.50 -8.94
CA VAL A 87 5.42 -0.16 -9.82
C VAL A 87 5.75 -0.42 -11.29
N ALA A 88 6.96 -0.10 -11.74
CA ALA A 88 7.41 -0.39 -13.11
C ALA A 88 7.53 -1.89 -13.39
N GLY A 89 7.91 -2.69 -12.39
CA GLY A 89 8.02 -4.15 -12.47
C GLY A 89 6.70 -4.90 -12.33
N CYS A 90 5.55 -4.21 -12.22
CA CYS A 90 4.25 -4.86 -12.17
C CYS A 90 4.05 -5.82 -13.35
N PRO A 91 3.83 -7.13 -13.12
CA PRO A 91 3.68 -8.10 -14.21
C PRO A 91 2.43 -7.87 -15.07
N PHE A 92 1.49 -7.05 -14.59
CA PHE A 92 0.25 -6.68 -15.27
C PHE A 92 0.24 -5.20 -15.69
N VAL A 93 1.41 -4.61 -15.90
CA VAL A 93 1.56 -3.17 -16.21
C VAL A 93 0.86 -2.75 -17.50
N HIS A 94 0.68 -3.67 -18.44
CA HIS A 94 0.04 -3.42 -19.74
C HIS A 94 -1.49 -3.55 -19.72
N GLU A 95 -2.07 -3.96 -18.60
CA GLU A 95 -3.52 -3.99 -18.47
C GLU A 95 -4.09 -2.58 -18.59
N ALA A 96 -4.94 -2.36 -19.58
CA ALA A 96 -5.45 -1.04 -19.96
C ALA A 96 -6.19 -0.36 -18.82
N GLU A 97 -6.89 -1.13 -17.99
CA GLU A 97 -7.60 -0.66 -16.82
C GLU A 97 -6.88 -1.05 -15.54
N GLY A 98 -5.91 -0.24 -15.11
CA GLY A 98 -5.14 -0.49 -13.88
C GLY A 98 -5.98 -0.61 -12.60
N LYS A 99 -7.27 -0.32 -12.65
CA LYS A 99 -8.20 -0.58 -11.54
C LYS A 99 -8.43 -2.07 -11.27
N GLY A 100 -8.23 -2.95 -12.27
CA GLY A 100 -8.32 -4.40 -12.15
C GLY A 100 -7.03 -5.04 -11.63
N VAL A 101 -5.97 -4.26 -11.44
CA VAL A 101 -4.68 -4.72 -10.94
C VAL A 101 -4.41 -4.09 -9.58
N HIS A 102 -4.08 -4.93 -8.59
CA HIS A 102 -3.77 -4.48 -7.22
C HIS A 102 -2.41 -4.99 -6.76
N GLY A 103 -1.62 -4.10 -6.19
CA GLY A 103 -0.41 -4.46 -5.44
C GLY A 103 -0.73 -4.56 -3.95
N PHE A 104 -0.51 -5.73 -3.38
CA PHE A 104 -0.62 -6.00 -1.95
C PHE A 104 0.77 -5.91 -1.34
N PHE A 105 1.06 -4.81 -0.68
CA PHE A 105 2.32 -4.56 0.00
C PHE A 105 2.31 -5.29 1.35
N CYS A 106 3.16 -6.28 1.50
CA CYS A 106 3.25 -7.12 2.69
C CYS A 106 4.21 -6.51 3.71
N PHE A 107 3.84 -6.55 4.99
CA PHE A 107 4.69 -6.05 6.08
C PHE A 107 5.79 -7.04 6.47
N THR A 108 5.60 -8.31 6.11
CA THR A 108 6.58 -9.40 6.24
C THR A 108 6.56 -10.24 4.97
N PRO A 109 7.62 -11.01 4.67
CA PRO A 109 7.66 -11.83 3.46
C PRO A 109 6.47 -12.79 3.37
N PRO A 110 5.67 -12.74 2.28
CA PRO A 110 4.57 -13.68 2.06
C PRO A 110 5.11 -15.04 1.58
N THR A 111 4.30 -16.08 1.83
CA THR A 111 4.53 -17.41 1.25
C THR A 111 3.28 -17.82 0.50
N ILE A 112 3.39 -17.98 -0.83
CA ILE A 112 2.25 -18.40 -1.66
C ILE A 112 1.93 -19.88 -1.38
N VAL A 113 0.73 -20.12 -0.90
CA VAL A 113 0.17 -21.48 -0.72
C VAL A 113 -0.52 -21.86 -2.01
N ALA A 114 0.18 -22.59 -2.87
CA ALA A 114 -0.27 -22.90 -4.23
C ALA A 114 -1.64 -23.59 -4.27
N GLU A 115 -1.88 -24.57 -3.37
CA GLU A 115 -3.15 -25.26 -3.26
C GLU A 115 -4.32 -24.31 -3.00
N LYS A 116 -4.12 -23.31 -2.12
CA LYS A 116 -5.14 -22.31 -1.80
C LYS A 116 -5.36 -21.33 -2.95
N ARG A 117 -4.27 -20.90 -3.61
CA ARG A 117 -4.37 -20.09 -4.84
C ARG A 117 -5.21 -20.82 -5.88
N ASP A 118 -4.89 -22.06 -6.19
CA ASP A 118 -5.55 -22.86 -7.24
C ASP A 118 -7.01 -23.19 -6.89
N GLN A 119 -7.35 -23.25 -5.61
CA GLN A 119 -8.73 -23.45 -5.14
C GLN A 119 -9.64 -22.27 -5.50
N TRP A 120 -9.14 -21.03 -5.49
CA TRP A 120 -9.98 -19.83 -5.65
C TRP A 120 -9.71 -19.04 -6.93
N MET A 121 -8.59 -19.26 -7.59
CA MET A 121 -8.24 -18.56 -8.82
C MET A 121 -9.08 -19.09 -9.99
N ILE A 122 -9.71 -18.17 -10.72
CA ILE A 122 -10.47 -18.51 -11.93
C ILE A 122 -9.70 -18.08 -13.19
N ALA A 123 -10.16 -18.60 -14.34
CA ALA A 123 -9.56 -18.24 -15.63
C ALA A 123 -9.57 -16.73 -15.86
N GLY A 124 -8.44 -16.19 -16.29
CA GLY A 124 -8.22 -14.77 -16.53
C GLY A 124 -7.68 -13.99 -15.33
N GLU A 125 -7.77 -14.52 -14.11
CA GLU A 125 -7.09 -13.94 -12.96
C GLU A 125 -5.61 -14.29 -12.96
N GLY A 126 -4.80 -13.44 -12.32
CA GLY A 126 -3.35 -13.64 -12.16
C GLY A 126 -2.87 -13.24 -10.79
N LEU A 127 -1.96 -14.03 -10.22
CA LEU A 127 -1.30 -13.75 -8.94
C LEU A 127 0.21 -13.97 -9.09
N VAL A 128 1.00 -12.93 -8.82
CA VAL A 128 2.46 -12.98 -8.89
C VAL A 128 3.06 -12.32 -7.66
N GLN A 129 3.97 -13.01 -7.00
CA GLN A 129 4.77 -12.45 -5.91
C GLN A 129 6.07 -11.86 -6.48
N ASP A 130 6.35 -10.61 -6.11
CA ASP A 130 7.62 -9.94 -6.34
C ASP A 130 8.12 -9.35 -5.02
N GLY A 131 9.06 -10.02 -4.40
CA GLY A 131 9.57 -9.65 -3.07
C GLY A 131 8.46 -9.54 -2.01
N LEU A 132 8.28 -8.34 -1.47
CA LEU A 132 7.26 -8.01 -0.47
C LEU A 132 5.92 -7.59 -1.08
N VAL A 133 5.77 -7.63 -2.41
CA VAL A 133 4.52 -7.27 -3.06
C VAL A 133 3.92 -8.48 -3.76
N VAL A 134 2.64 -8.68 -3.53
CA VAL A 134 1.84 -9.67 -4.25
C VAL A 134 0.91 -8.92 -5.20
N TRP A 135 1.12 -9.13 -6.49
CA TRP A 135 0.31 -8.55 -7.56
C TRP A 135 -0.86 -9.46 -7.88
N LEU A 136 -2.06 -8.88 -7.89
CA LEU A 136 -3.30 -9.58 -8.22
C LEU A 136 -3.97 -8.86 -9.40
N HIS A 137 -4.26 -9.62 -10.46
CA HIS A 137 -5.07 -9.18 -11.59
C HIS A 137 -6.43 -9.85 -11.55
N THR A 138 -7.49 -9.03 -11.53
CA THR A 138 -8.89 -9.46 -11.49
C THR A 138 -9.67 -8.73 -12.58
N PRO A 139 -9.74 -9.28 -13.82
CA PRO A 139 -10.35 -8.59 -14.97
C PRO A 139 -11.81 -8.20 -14.75
N GLN A 140 -12.55 -8.98 -13.96
CA GLN A 140 -13.95 -8.73 -13.63
C GLN A 140 -14.15 -7.80 -12.43
N GLY A 141 -13.04 -7.32 -11.83
CA GLY A 141 -13.03 -6.48 -10.64
C GLY A 141 -12.78 -7.24 -9.34
N ILE A 142 -12.05 -6.61 -8.44
CA ILE A 142 -11.60 -7.22 -7.18
C ILE A 142 -12.76 -7.68 -6.29
N SER A 143 -13.88 -6.95 -6.29
CA SER A 143 -15.07 -7.27 -5.49
C SER A 143 -15.81 -8.54 -5.93
N LYS A 144 -15.48 -9.09 -7.10
CA LYS A 144 -16.05 -10.33 -7.63
C LYS A 144 -15.08 -11.51 -7.54
N SER A 145 -13.87 -11.28 -7.05
CA SER A 145 -12.82 -12.29 -7.01
C SER A 145 -12.82 -13.05 -5.68
N LYS A 146 -13.09 -14.35 -5.74
CA LYS A 146 -12.94 -15.24 -4.58
C LYS A 146 -11.49 -15.35 -4.14
N LEU A 147 -10.54 -15.25 -5.09
CA LEU A 147 -9.12 -15.21 -4.80
C LEU A 147 -8.76 -13.98 -3.96
N ALA A 148 -9.30 -12.81 -4.31
CA ALA A 148 -9.09 -11.58 -3.53
C ALA A 148 -9.68 -11.69 -2.12
N ASP A 149 -10.91 -12.21 -1.98
CA ASP A 149 -11.58 -12.39 -0.69
C ASP A 149 -10.80 -13.34 0.25
N ASN A 150 -10.10 -14.31 -0.31
CA ASN A 150 -9.36 -15.33 0.41
C ASN A 150 -7.83 -15.12 0.35
N LEU A 151 -7.38 -13.97 -0.10
CA LEU A 151 -5.96 -13.72 -0.31
C LEU A 151 -5.11 -13.98 0.94
N GLY A 152 -5.62 -13.67 2.13
CA GLY A 152 -4.95 -13.96 3.38
C GLY A 152 -4.52 -15.42 3.52
N HIS A 153 -5.39 -16.36 3.17
CA HIS A 153 -5.07 -17.80 3.18
C HIS A 153 -4.03 -18.18 2.11
N VAL A 154 -4.02 -17.46 1.00
CA VAL A 154 -3.09 -17.72 -0.12
C VAL A 154 -1.68 -17.24 0.18
N ILE A 155 -1.54 -16.15 0.92
CA ILE A 155 -0.24 -15.51 1.22
C ILE A 155 0.29 -15.80 2.62
N GLY A 156 -0.28 -16.78 3.34
CA GLY A 156 0.17 -17.17 4.66
C GLY A 156 -0.22 -16.19 5.78
N HIS A 157 -1.36 -15.52 5.64
CA HIS A 157 -1.93 -14.58 6.63
C HIS A 157 -1.02 -13.40 7.03
N VAL A 158 -0.06 -13.03 6.17
CA VAL A 158 0.77 -11.85 6.43
C VAL A 158 -0.05 -10.56 6.33
N PRO A 159 0.19 -9.57 7.20
CA PRO A 159 -0.46 -8.28 7.09
C PRO A 159 -0.10 -7.57 5.79
N THR A 160 -1.09 -7.01 5.10
CA THR A 160 -0.91 -6.29 3.84
C THR A 160 -1.67 -4.98 3.82
N THR A 161 -1.24 -4.07 2.95
CA THR A 161 -2.03 -2.92 2.51
C THR A 161 -2.08 -2.89 0.99
N ALA A 162 -3.28 -2.78 0.42
CA ALA A 162 -3.49 -2.89 -1.02
C ALA A 162 -3.76 -1.55 -1.69
N ARG A 163 -3.24 -1.38 -2.90
CA ARG A 163 -3.56 -0.24 -3.78
C ARG A 163 -3.72 -0.73 -5.21
N ASN A 164 -4.71 -0.19 -5.92
CA ASN A 164 -4.80 -0.46 -7.35
C ASN A 164 -3.66 0.23 -8.13
N LEU A 165 -3.36 -0.30 -9.31
CA LEU A 165 -2.24 0.18 -10.12
C LEU A 165 -2.37 1.65 -10.51
N ASN A 166 -3.58 2.18 -10.73
CA ASN A 166 -3.79 3.59 -11.02
C ASN A 166 -3.37 4.49 -9.86
N THR A 167 -3.71 4.10 -8.62
CA THR A 167 -3.26 4.81 -7.42
C THR A 167 -1.74 4.76 -7.28
N LEU A 168 -1.12 3.60 -7.55
CA LEU A 168 0.34 3.45 -7.48
C LEU A 168 1.05 4.30 -8.52
N ARG A 169 0.55 4.34 -9.76
CA ARG A 169 1.06 5.21 -10.84
C ARG A 169 0.98 6.69 -10.44
N LYS A 170 -0.15 7.09 -9.85
CA LYS A 170 -0.34 8.47 -9.38
C LYS A 170 0.64 8.85 -8.27
N LEU A 171 0.93 7.93 -7.35
CA LEU A 171 1.94 8.14 -6.32
C LEU A 171 3.35 8.26 -6.92
N VAL A 172 3.67 7.50 -7.97
CA VAL A 172 4.93 7.66 -8.73
C VAL A 172 5.03 9.06 -9.32
N GLU A 173 3.98 9.57 -9.99
CA GLU A 173 3.95 10.94 -10.51
C GLU A 173 4.14 11.98 -9.40
N MET A 174 3.53 11.77 -8.24
CA MET A 174 3.68 12.69 -7.10
C MET A 174 5.10 12.71 -6.53
N LEU A 175 5.89 11.66 -6.73
CA LEU A 175 7.29 11.64 -6.33
C LEU A 175 8.20 12.44 -7.28
N ASP A 176 7.72 12.88 -8.46
CA ASP A 176 8.49 13.65 -9.44
C ASP A 176 8.58 15.16 -9.10
N VAL A 177 7.74 15.65 -8.22
CA VAL A 177 7.56 17.09 -7.93
C VAL A 177 8.27 17.50 -6.65
#